data_838ae6f056142d8d7b446f124e8aaf43
#
_entry.id   838ae6f056142d8d7b446f124e8aaf43
#
_cell.length_a   1.000
_cell.length_b   1.000
_cell.length_c   1.000
_cell.angle_alpha   90.00
_cell.angle_beta   90.00
_cell.angle_gamma   90.00
#
_symmetry.space_group_name_H-M   'P 1'
#
loop_
_entity.id
_entity.type
_entity.pdbx_description
1 polymer ?
#
loop_
_entity_poly.entity_id
_entity_poly.type
_entity_poly.pdbx_seq_one_letter_code
_entity_poly.pdbx_strand_id
1 'polypeptide(L)'
;MLNGLNHITLAVSDVSRSFAFYVNTLGFTPKAKWAHGAYLSLGNLWLCLSADTVASKDDYTHYAFSIQDDDFDVFVDNLRALGVTEWKINKSEGRSFYFLDPDGHKLEIHDGDLTSRLNACMKYPYEGMVFFSSP
;
A
#
# COMPACT_ATOMS: atom_id res chain seq x y z
N MET A 1 -1.39 -26.47 3.70
CA MET A 1 -0.42 -25.68 2.94
C MET A 1 -0.92 -24.23 2.85
N LEU A 2 0.00 -23.27 2.79
CA LEU A 2 -0.39 -21.86 2.67
C LEU A 2 -1.01 -21.60 1.28
N ASN A 3 -2.05 -20.75 1.24
CA ASN A 3 -2.74 -20.46 -0.01
C ASN A 3 -3.00 -18.96 -0.23
N GLY A 4 -2.31 -18.11 0.49
CA GLY A 4 -2.37 -16.66 0.26
C GLY A 4 -2.14 -15.85 1.52
N LEU A 5 -2.24 -14.54 1.37
CA LEU A 5 -2.20 -13.58 2.46
C LEU A 5 -3.61 -13.44 3.04
N ASN A 6 -3.75 -13.70 4.34
CA ASN A 6 -5.05 -13.62 5.01
C ASN A 6 -5.42 -12.18 5.36
N HIS A 7 -4.56 -11.49 6.11
CA HIS A 7 -4.77 -10.10 6.50
C HIS A 7 -3.46 -9.45 6.89
N ILE A 8 -3.49 -8.12 6.96
CA ILE A 8 -2.40 -7.29 7.47
C ILE A 8 -2.92 -6.54 8.69
N THR A 9 -2.13 -6.46 9.75
CA THR A 9 -2.43 -5.63 10.92
C THR A 9 -1.41 -4.50 11.00
N LEU A 10 -1.90 -3.27 11.09
CA LEU A 10 -1.09 -2.09 11.33
C LEU A 10 -1.34 -1.59 12.75
N ALA A 11 -0.25 -1.35 13.48
CA ALA A 11 -0.31 -0.60 14.73
C ALA A 11 -0.64 0.86 14.42
N VAL A 12 -1.60 1.44 15.13
CA VAL A 12 -2.00 2.83 14.96
C VAL A 12 -2.06 3.52 16.31
N SER A 13 -1.60 4.77 16.38
CA SER A 13 -1.63 5.54 17.62
C SER A 13 -2.99 6.17 17.92
N ASP A 14 -3.81 6.35 16.89
CA ASP A 14 -5.16 6.94 16.98
C ASP A 14 -6.07 6.23 15.98
N VAL A 15 -6.95 5.36 16.47
CA VAL A 15 -7.84 4.55 15.63
C VAL A 15 -8.73 5.43 14.76
N SER A 16 -9.32 6.49 15.33
CA SER A 16 -10.24 7.35 14.57
C SER A 16 -9.54 8.11 13.44
N ARG A 17 -8.32 8.59 13.68
CA ARG A 17 -7.51 9.26 12.66
C ARG A 17 -7.14 8.29 11.54
N SER A 18 -6.64 7.12 11.87
CA SER A 18 -6.24 6.14 10.87
C SER A 18 -7.45 5.56 10.13
N PHE A 19 -8.56 5.33 10.83
CA PHE A 19 -9.81 4.92 10.19
C PHE A 19 -10.24 5.93 9.14
N ALA A 20 -10.26 7.22 9.48
CA ALA A 20 -10.63 8.28 8.54
C ALA A 20 -9.69 8.33 7.33
N PHE A 21 -8.39 8.16 7.55
CA PHE A 21 -7.41 8.14 6.48
C PHE A 21 -7.64 6.98 5.50
N TYR A 22 -7.75 5.75 6.01
CA TYR A 22 -7.93 4.58 5.14
C TYR A 22 -9.29 4.55 4.46
N VAL A 23 -10.36 4.95 5.15
CA VAL A 23 -11.71 4.95 4.59
C VAL A 23 -11.95 6.16 3.69
N ASN A 24 -11.75 7.38 4.22
CA ASN A 24 -12.14 8.59 3.51
C ASN A 24 -11.09 9.02 2.48
N THR A 25 -9.81 8.87 2.79
CA THR A 25 -8.73 9.31 1.90
C THR A 25 -8.35 8.23 0.89
N LEU A 26 -8.18 6.98 1.35
CA LEU A 26 -7.75 5.89 0.47
C LEU A 26 -8.90 5.08 -0.13
N GLY A 27 -10.11 5.18 0.41
CA GLY A 27 -11.27 4.50 -0.17
C GLY A 27 -11.49 3.07 0.28
N PHE A 28 -10.90 2.65 1.40
CA PHE A 28 -11.19 1.34 1.98
C PHE A 28 -12.63 1.26 2.45
N THR A 29 -13.21 0.08 2.40
CA THR A 29 -14.56 -0.19 2.90
C THR A 29 -14.52 -0.49 4.39
N PRO A 30 -15.23 0.28 5.25
CA PRO A 30 -15.29 -0.05 6.67
C PRO A 30 -16.13 -1.29 6.91
N LYS A 31 -15.66 -2.20 7.79
CA LYS A 31 -16.37 -3.41 8.16
C LYS A 31 -16.75 -3.45 9.63
N ALA A 32 -15.87 -3.03 10.51
CA ALA A 32 -16.11 -2.95 11.95
C ALA A 32 -15.17 -1.92 12.58
N LYS A 33 -15.62 -1.31 13.65
CA LYS A 33 -14.82 -0.37 14.42
C LYS A 33 -15.17 -0.49 15.89
N TRP A 34 -14.17 -0.45 16.76
CA TRP A 34 -14.32 -0.43 18.21
C TRP A 34 -13.26 0.48 18.83
N ALA A 35 -13.25 0.62 20.16
CA ALA A 35 -12.37 1.57 20.82
C ALA A 35 -10.89 1.37 20.48
N HIS A 36 -10.44 0.13 20.33
CA HIS A 36 -9.02 -0.21 20.16
C HIS A 36 -8.67 -0.72 18.76
N GLY A 37 -9.56 -0.64 17.80
CA GLY A 37 -9.24 -1.11 16.46
C GLY A 37 -10.33 -0.93 15.42
N ALA A 38 -10.03 -1.42 14.22
CA ALA A 38 -10.99 -1.46 13.12
C ALA A 38 -10.63 -2.57 12.14
N TYR A 39 -11.65 -3.08 11.44
CA TYR A 39 -11.50 -3.96 10.29
C TYR A 39 -11.98 -3.23 9.05
N LEU A 40 -11.15 -3.24 8.02
CA LEU A 40 -11.41 -2.61 6.73
C LEU A 40 -11.18 -3.62 5.63
N SER A 41 -11.76 -3.38 4.47
CA SER A 41 -11.48 -4.20 3.29
C SER A 41 -11.16 -3.35 2.06
N LEU A 42 -10.34 -3.90 1.18
CA LEU A 42 -10.03 -3.35 -0.13
C LEU A 42 -9.91 -4.54 -1.09
N GLY A 43 -10.91 -4.74 -1.96
CA GLY A 43 -10.97 -5.99 -2.72
C GLY A 43 -10.95 -7.19 -1.78
N ASN A 44 -10.00 -8.09 -1.99
CA ASN A 44 -9.82 -9.28 -1.14
C ASN A 44 -8.92 -9.05 0.07
N LEU A 45 -8.35 -7.86 0.21
CA LEU A 45 -7.50 -7.54 1.35
C LEU A 45 -8.36 -7.24 2.58
N TRP A 46 -8.05 -7.90 3.68
CA TRP A 46 -8.54 -7.56 5.01
C TRP A 46 -7.43 -6.79 5.74
N LEU A 47 -7.68 -5.53 6.07
CA LEU A 47 -6.78 -4.68 6.83
C LEU A 47 -7.32 -4.50 8.25
N CYS A 48 -6.46 -4.80 9.24
CA CYS A 48 -6.76 -4.56 10.65
C CYS A 48 -5.99 -3.33 11.11
N LEU A 49 -6.67 -2.43 11.80
CA LEU A 49 -6.02 -1.34 12.54
C LEU A 49 -6.09 -1.70 14.02
N SER A 50 -4.97 -1.65 14.72
CA SER A 50 -4.89 -2.01 16.12
C SER A 50 -4.20 -0.89 16.92
N ALA A 51 -4.89 -0.36 17.93
CA ALA A 51 -4.31 0.68 18.79
C ALA A 51 -3.13 0.11 19.57
N ASP A 52 -1.96 0.72 19.37
CA ASP A 52 -0.73 0.29 20.00
C ASP A 52 0.30 1.40 19.95
N THR A 53 1.44 1.19 20.62
CA THR A 53 2.62 2.00 20.41
C THR A 53 3.18 1.70 19.02
N VAL A 54 3.37 2.75 18.22
CA VAL A 54 3.81 2.58 16.83
C VAL A 54 5.32 2.76 16.75
N ALA A 55 5.98 1.77 16.11
CA ALA A 55 7.37 1.86 15.68
C ALA A 55 7.40 1.60 14.18
N SER A 56 7.17 2.65 13.38
CA SER A 56 7.20 2.54 11.93
C SER A 56 8.59 2.16 11.43
N LYS A 57 8.65 1.43 10.30
CA LYS A 57 9.91 0.90 9.79
C LYS A 57 10.73 1.96 9.08
N ASP A 58 12.02 2.05 9.44
CA ASP A 58 13.00 2.89 8.73
C ASP A 58 13.55 2.18 7.48
N ASP A 59 13.42 0.85 7.40
CA ASP A 59 13.85 0.08 6.25
C ASP A 59 12.85 0.23 5.08
N TYR A 60 13.08 -0.53 4.01
CA TYR A 60 12.27 -0.44 2.78
C TYR A 60 10.94 -1.22 2.87
N THR A 61 10.58 -1.77 4.01
CA THR A 61 9.29 -2.48 4.17
C THR A 61 8.14 -1.51 3.90
N HIS A 62 7.28 -1.86 2.96
CA HIS A 62 6.14 -1.04 2.58
C HIS A 62 5.01 -1.90 2.01
N TYR A 63 3.82 -1.30 1.94
CA TYR A 63 2.64 -1.95 1.39
C TYR A 63 2.20 -1.19 0.14
N ALA A 64 2.06 -1.91 -0.97
CA ALA A 64 1.65 -1.34 -2.24
C ALA A 64 0.23 -1.77 -2.58
N PHE A 65 -0.59 -0.79 -2.95
CA PHE A 65 -1.97 -1.01 -3.38
C PHE A 65 -2.08 -0.76 -4.88
N SER A 66 -2.93 -1.52 -5.53
CA SER A 66 -3.17 -1.39 -6.97
C SER A 66 -4.10 -0.24 -7.27
N ILE A 67 -3.83 0.46 -8.36
CA ILE A 67 -4.69 1.51 -8.89
C ILE A 67 -4.76 1.36 -10.42
N GLN A 68 -5.91 1.68 -11.00
CA GLN A 68 -6.04 1.75 -12.45
C GLN A 68 -5.26 2.95 -12.98
N ASP A 69 -4.63 2.80 -14.15
CA ASP A 69 -3.85 3.86 -14.76
C ASP A 69 -4.66 5.15 -14.95
N ASP A 70 -5.93 5.02 -15.37
CA ASP A 70 -6.81 6.17 -15.59
C ASP A 70 -7.11 6.96 -14.31
N ASP A 71 -7.03 6.33 -13.14
CA ASP A 71 -7.33 6.96 -11.86
C ASP A 71 -6.09 7.56 -11.18
N PHE A 72 -4.89 7.24 -11.67
CA PHE A 72 -3.64 7.52 -10.96
C PHE A 72 -3.44 9.00 -10.71
N ASP A 73 -3.50 9.84 -11.74
CA ASP A 73 -3.19 11.27 -11.61
C ASP A 73 -4.15 11.99 -10.66
N VAL A 74 -5.46 11.71 -10.77
CA VAL A 74 -6.47 12.33 -9.91
C VAL A 74 -6.26 11.91 -8.45
N PHE A 75 -5.97 10.63 -8.22
CA PHE A 75 -5.75 10.10 -6.88
C PHE A 75 -4.50 10.71 -6.23
N VAL A 76 -3.38 10.78 -6.97
CA VAL A 76 -2.13 11.38 -6.49
C VAL A 76 -2.30 12.86 -6.23
N ASP A 77 -2.96 13.61 -7.11
CA ASP A 77 -3.20 15.02 -6.93
C ASP A 77 -4.01 15.28 -5.65
N ASN A 78 -5.01 14.43 -5.38
CA ASN A 78 -5.80 14.52 -4.16
C ASN A 78 -4.95 14.24 -2.91
N LEU A 79 -4.10 13.22 -2.93
CA LEU A 79 -3.21 12.92 -1.80
C LEU A 79 -2.24 14.07 -1.55
N ARG A 80 -1.67 14.66 -2.60
CA ARG A 80 -0.79 15.83 -2.47
C ARG A 80 -1.53 17.04 -1.91
N ALA A 81 -2.75 17.28 -2.35
CA ALA A 81 -3.59 18.37 -1.83
C ALA A 81 -3.90 18.18 -0.34
N LEU A 82 -4.01 16.95 0.13
CA LEU A 82 -4.22 16.62 1.55
C LEU A 82 -2.94 16.68 2.37
N GLY A 83 -1.78 16.92 1.75
CA GLY A 83 -0.52 17.13 2.45
C GLY A 83 0.16 15.84 2.93
N VAL A 84 -0.09 14.69 2.28
CA VAL A 84 0.63 13.45 2.63
C VAL A 84 2.13 13.63 2.40
N THR A 85 2.93 12.94 3.20
CA THR A 85 4.40 12.96 3.06
C THR A 85 4.81 11.91 2.04
N GLU A 86 5.58 12.30 1.03
CA GLU A 86 6.22 11.38 0.08
C GLU A 86 7.54 10.90 0.65
N TRP A 87 7.85 9.60 0.52
CA TRP A 87 9.10 9.04 1.06
C TRP A 87 10.05 8.48 0.00
N LYS A 88 9.61 8.41 -1.27
CA LYS A 88 10.44 7.94 -2.37
C LYS A 88 9.92 8.47 -3.70
N ILE A 89 10.83 8.67 -4.67
CA ILE A 89 10.51 8.94 -6.07
C ILE A 89 10.63 7.65 -6.86
N ASN A 90 9.62 7.33 -7.68
CA ASN A 90 9.61 6.09 -8.45
C ASN A 90 10.70 6.07 -9.53
N LYS A 91 11.41 4.93 -9.62
CA LYS A 91 12.44 4.66 -10.64
C LYS A 91 12.23 3.31 -11.33
N SER A 92 11.16 2.58 -11.01
CA SER A 92 10.85 1.28 -11.59
C SER A 92 9.79 1.37 -12.68
N GLU A 93 9.51 0.23 -13.35
CA GLU A 93 8.47 0.22 -14.39
C GLU A 93 7.09 0.55 -13.82
N GLY A 94 6.20 1.08 -14.67
CA GLY A 94 4.90 1.53 -14.25
C GLY A 94 4.97 2.83 -13.46
N ARG A 95 3.80 3.31 -13.04
CA ARG A 95 3.71 4.53 -12.25
C ARG A 95 3.49 4.18 -10.80
N SER A 96 4.19 4.84 -9.91
CA SER A 96 4.08 4.66 -8.46
C SER A 96 4.10 5.99 -7.74
N PHE A 97 3.37 6.04 -6.64
CA PHE A 97 3.42 7.14 -5.69
C PHE A 97 3.66 6.56 -4.30
N TYR A 98 4.72 7.01 -3.64
CA TYR A 98 5.17 6.51 -2.33
C TYR A 98 4.87 7.54 -1.26
N PHE A 99 4.05 7.19 -0.28
CA PHE A 99 3.59 8.12 0.74
C PHE A 99 3.48 7.45 2.11
N LEU A 100 3.38 8.27 3.16
CA LEU A 100 3.24 7.79 4.53
C LEU A 100 1.79 7.89 4.97
N ASP A 101 1.37 6.92 5.79
CA ASP A 101 0.11 7.02 6.53
C ASP A 101 0.27 7.94 7.76
N PRO A 102 -0.80 8.19 8.56
CA PRO A 102 -0.70 9.09 9.71
C PRO A 102 0.33 8.70 10.77
N ASP A 103 0.68 7.42 10.87
CA ASP A 103 1.66 6.91 11.82
C ASP A 103 3.05 6.71 11.21
N GLY A 104 3.24 7.06 9.94
CA GLY A 104 4.52 6.90 9.25
C GLY A 104 4.74 5.54 8.62
N HIS A 105 3.73 4.70 8.52
CA HIS A 105 3.83 3.47 7.74
C HIS A 105 4.02 3.80 6.26
N LYS A 106 4.97 3.12 5.62
CA LYS A 106 5.30 3.34 4.22
C LYS A 106 4.30 2.66 3.31
N LEU A 107 3.66 3.43 2.48
CA LEU A 107 2.66 2.97 1.50
C LEU A 107 3.10 3.34 0.09
N GLU A 108 2.53 2.62 -0.86
CA GLU A 108 2.70 2.87 -2.28
C GLU A 108 1.36 2.63 -2.99
N ILE A 109 1.06 3.39 -4.03
CA ILE A 109 0.09 2.99 -5.04
C ILE A 109 0.82 2.77 -6.35
N HIS A 110 0.44 1.72 -7.06
CA HIS A 110 1.14 1.28 -8.27
C HIS A 110 0.14 0.80 -9.33
N ASP A 111 0.33 1.22 -10.56
CA ASP A 111 -0.56 0.88 -11.67
C ASP A 111 -0.17 -0.41 -12.41
N GLY A 112 0.99 -0.96 -12.13
CA GLY A 112 1.45 -2.23 -12.70
C GLY A 112 1.13 -3.44 -11.84
N ASP A 113 1.60 -4.59 -12.28
CA ASP A 113 1.48 -5.85 -11.58
C ASP A 113 2.74 -6.71 -11.77
N LEU A 114 2.74 -7.94 -11.25
CA LEU A 114 3.88 -8.84 -11.39
C LEU A 114 4.20 -9.12 -12.86
N THR A 115 3.17 -9.35 -13.68
CA THR A 115 3.35 -9.63 -15.11
C THR A 115 4.01 -8.47 -15.83
N SER A 116 3.53 -7.24 -15.62
CA SER A 116 4.12 -6.05 -16.23
C SER A 116 5.55 -5.82 -15.77
N ARG A 117 5.84 -6.07 -14.49
CA ARG A 117 7.17 -5.96 -13.93
C ARG A 117 8.11 -6.99 -14.55
N LEU A 118 7.70 -8.25 -14.65
CA LEU A 118 8.52 -9.29 -15.27
C LEU A 118 8.81 -9.00 -16.74
N ASN A 119 7.82 -8.50 -17.48
CA ASN A 119 8.02 -8.11 -18.88
C ASN A 119 9.05 -6.98 -19.02
N ALA A 120 9.03 -5.99 -18.14
CA ALA A 120 10.03 -4.94 -18.12
C ALA A 120 11.42 -5.47 -17.76
N CYS A 121 11.51 -6.37 -16.79
CA CYS A 121 12.77 -6.98 -16.36
C CYS A 121 13.37 -7.90 -17.43
N MET A 122 12.57 -8.49 -18.30
CA MET A 122 13.09 -9.28 -19.42
C MET A 122 13.87 -8.41 -20.42
N LYS A 123 13.49 -7.13 -20.55
CA LYS A 123 14.22 -6.17 -21.39
C LYS A 123 15.47 -5.63 -20.70
N TYR A 124 15.36 -5.36 -19.39
CA TYR A 124 16.40 -4.75 -18.56
C TYR A 124 16.53 -5.50 -17.24
N PRO A 125 17.11 -6.71 -17.23
CA PRO A 125 17.16 -7.54 -16.03
C PRO A 125 18.06 -6.90 -14.95
N TYR A 126 17.69 -7.14 -13.69
CA TYR A 126 18.55 -6.78 -12.57
C TYR A 126 19.76 -7.69 -12.56
N GLU A 127 20.85 -7.22 -11.94
CA GLU A 127 22.08 -8.02 -11.79
C GLU A 127 21.75 -9.36 -11.10
N GLY A 128 22.20 -10.44 -11.74
CA GLY A 128 21.98 -11.81 -11.21
C GLY A 128 20.55 -12.31 -11.29
N MET A 129 19.66 -11.58 -11.97
CA MET A 129 18.24 -11.95 -12.06
C MET A 129 18.04 -13.27 -12.81
N VAL A 130 17.25 -14.15 -12.24
CA VAL A 130 16.85 -15.44 -12.83
C VAL A 130 15.34 -15.48 -12.96
N PHE A 131 14.86 -15.96 -14.09
CA PHE A 131 13.42 -16.11 -14.34
C PHE A 131 13.05 -17.61 -14.23
N PHE A 132 11.92 -17.88 -13.59
CA PHE A 132 11.41 -19.23 -13.40
C PHE A 132 10.12 -19.41 -14.20
N SER A 133 9.95 -20.60 -14.78
CA SER A 133 8.70 -20.95 -15.44
C SER A 133 7.60 -21.12 -14.40
N SER A 134 6.38 -20.66 -14.73
CA SER A 134 5.22 -20.94 -13.90
C SER A 134 4.93 -22.44 -13.87
N PRO A 135 4.55 -23.02 -12.72
CA PRO A 135 4.18 -24.42 -12.64
C PRO A 135 2.93 -24.73 -13.45
#